data_7b7e31a91da5a139f62c2d2ca21d5f89
#
_entry.id   7b7e31a91da5a139f62c2d2ca21d5f89
#
_cell.length_a   1.000
_cell.length_b   1.000
_cell.length_c   1.000
_cell.angle_alpha   90.00
_cell.angle_beta   90.00
_cell.angle_gamma   90.00
#
_symmetry.space_group_name_H-M   'P 1'
#
loop_
_entity.id
_entity.type
_entity.pdbx_description
1 polymer ?
#
loop_
_entity_poly.entity_id
_entity_poly.type
_entity_poly.pdbx_seq_one_letter_code
_entity_poly.pdbx_strand_id
1 'polypeptide(L)'
;MPCFLKEGYMEIKYKRVLLKISGEALEDSENHSIFSKEKMVGIAEQVKILHSAGVQVCLVVGAGNIWRGKLAGLLGLNPAQADDMGMMGTVINGLGLKGVLENNGLKAHVFSSIQVDKFCDYFTQRDALRALDNGEVCIFVGGTGNPFFTTDSCAALRALETSCDVILMAKNGVDGVYTADPKTDKSAKLIKTITYHEILDKKLKVMDATAAGLLEDSNIQIRVFEMKPENFLKVITGDSMGTLITK
;
A
#
# COMPACT_ATOMS: atom_id res chain seq x y z
N MET A 1 7.62 24.86 4.43
CA MET A 1 8.19 25.61 3.28
C MET A 1 7.60 25.03 2.00
N PRO A 2 6.97 25.80 1.13
CA PRO A 2 6.47 25.25 -0.14
C PRO A 2 7.68 24.85 -1.02
N CYS A 3 7.56 23.67 -1.62
CA CYS A 3 8.57 23.11 -2.52
C CYS A 3 8.58 23.95 -3.82
N PHE A 4 9.65 24.70 -4.04
CA PHE A 4 9.91 25.40 -5.29
C PHE A 4 10.39 24.40 -6.36
N LEU A 5 9.46 23.78 -7.08
CA LEU A 5 9.75 23.28 -8.42
C LEU A 5 9.39 24.42 -9.39
N LYS A 6 10.34 24.79 -10.26
CA LYS A 6 10.22 25.93 -11.17
C LYS A 6 8.89 25.89 -11.94
N GLU A 7 8.17 27.04 -11.87
CA GLU A 7 7.02 27.42 -12.69
C GLU A 7 5.71 26.65 -12.44
N GLY A 8 4.90 27.15 -11.50
CA GLY A 8 3.52 26.78 -11.24
C GLY A 8 3.33 26.09 -9.88
N TYR A 9 2.45 26.67 -9.06
CA TYR A 9 1.98 26.01 -7.84
C TYR A 9 1.23 24.75 -8.25
N MET A 10 1.83 23.56 -8.03
CA MET A 10 1.08 22.31 -8.13
C MET A 10 0.20 22.20 -6.89
N GLU A 11 -1.10 22.26 -7.07
CA GLU A 11 -2.06 22.04 -6.00
C GLU A 11 -2.07 20.55 -5.62
N ILE A 12 -1.72 20.25 -4.37
CA ILE A 12 -1.75 18.88 -3.84
C ILE A 12 -3.18 18.57 -3.41
N LYS A 13 -3.80 17.61 -4.05
CA LYS A 13 -5.17 17.17 -3.78
C LYS A 13 -5.28 16.33 -2.49
N TYR A 14 -4.28 15.48 -2.21
CA TYR A 14 -4.28 14.56 -1.09
C TYR A 14 -3.19 14.90 -0.09
N LYS A 15 -3.57 15.21 1.15
CA LYS A 15 -2.64 15.61 2.23
C LYS A 15 -2.01 14.40 2.93
N ARG A 16 -2.77 13.30 3.05
CA ARG A 16 -2.31 12.05 3.68
C ARG A 16 -2.67 10.87 2.80
N VAL A 17 -1.66 10.11 2.41
CA VAL A 17 -1.83 8.96 1.53
C VAL A 17 -1.37 7.67 2.22
N LEU A 18 -2.01 6.56 1.87
CA LEU A 18 -1.54 5.23 2.23
C LEU A 18 -1.11 4.51 0.95
N LEU A 19 0.17 4.18 0.82
CA LEU A 19 0.69 3.37 -0.27
C LEU A 19 0.65 1.90 0.11
N LYS A 20 -0.15 1.12 -0.60
CA LYS A 20 -0.23 -0.33 -0.45
C LYS A 20 0.77 -1.01 -1.38
N ILE A 21 1.68 -1.79 -0.81
CA ILE A 21 2.75 -2.49 -1.52
C ILE A 21 2.54 -4.00 -1.37
N SER A 22 2.54 -4.75 -2.48
CA SER A 22 2.59 -6.21 -2.40
C SER A 22 4.00 -6.69 -2.04
N GLY A 23 4.11 -7.79 -1.30
CA GLY A 23 5.43 -8.37 -1.00
C GLY A 23 6.24 -8.70 -2.26
N GLU A 24 5.57 -9.20 -3.31
CA GLU A 24 6.22 -9.50 -4.59
C GLU A 24 6.87 -8.25 -5.25
N ALA A 25 6.41 -7.04 -4.90
CA ALA A 25 7.04 -5.82 -5.39
C ALA A 25 8.43 -5.57 -4.78
N LEU A 26 8.82 -6.32 -3.74
CA LEU A 26 10.12 -6.21 -3.08
C LEU A 26 11.11 -7.27 -3.55
N GLU A 27 10.62 -8.41 -4.08
CA GLU A 27 11.45 -9.58 -4.38
C GLU A 27 12.33 -9.41 -5.62
N ASP A 28 13.49 -10.05 -5.59
CA ASP A 28 14.31 -10.34 -6.77
C ASP A 28 14.05 -11.79 -7.20
N SER A 29 13.09 -11.96 -8.11
CA SER A 29 12.69 -13.27 -8.58
C SER A 29 13.76 -13.95 -9.45
N GLU A 30 14.67 -13.19 -10.07
CA GLU A 30 15.75 -13.74 -10.90
C GLU A 30 16.84 -14.38 -10.02
N ASN A 31 17.16 -13.75 -8.89
CA ASN A 31 18.17 -14.22 -7.95
C ASN A 31 17.59 -14.99 -6.75
N HIS A 32 16.30 -15.28 -6.75
CA HIS A 32 15.60 -15.95 -5.64
C HIS A 32 15.81 -15.26 -4.29
N SER A 33 15.94 -13.93 -4.29
CA SER A 33 16.09 -13.14 -3.08
C SER A 33 14.76 -12.49 -2.68
N ILE A 34 14.46 -12.51 -1.39
CA ILE A 34 13.26 -11.85 -0.84
C ILE A 34 13.29 -10.33 -1.04
N PHE A 35 14.47 -9.74 -1.27
CA PHE A 35 14.64 -8.32 -1.55
C PHE A 35 15.45 -8.07 -2.81
N SER A 36 14.94 -7.18 -3.65
CA SER A 36 15.66 -6.53 -4.73
C SER A 36 16.10 -5.14 -4.27
N LYS A 37 17.41 -4.87 -4.29
CA LYS A 37 17.94 -3.55 -3.98
C LYS A 37 17.30 -2.46 -4.84
N GLU A 38 17.21 -2.71 -6.14
CA GLU A 38 16.65 -1.75 -7.11
C GLU A 38 15.19 -1.41 -6.80
N LYS A 39 14.35 -2.44 -6.57
CA LYS A 39 12.93 -2.23 -6.26
C LYS A 39 12.72 -1.53 -4.93
N MET A 40 13.49 -1.90 -3.90
CA MET A 40 13.41 -1.27 -2.58
C MET A 40 13.80 0.22 -2.64
N VAL A 41 14.90 0.54 -3.33
CA VAL A 41 15.34 1.93 -3.55
C VAL A 41 14.30 2.69 -4.39
N GLY A 42 13.77 2.08 -5.45
CA GLY A 42 12.71 2.69 -6.27
C GLY A 42 11.46 3.06 -5.45
N ILE A 43 11.05 2.20 -4.52
CA ILE A 43 9.95 2.51 -3.59
C ILE A 43 10.32 3.70 -2.68
N ALA A 44 11.53 3.72 -2.13
CA ALA A 44 11.97 4.81 -1.28
C ALA A 44 12.02 6.16 -2.01
N GLU A 45 12.43 6.15 -3.27
CA GLU A 45 12.40 7.35 -4.14
C GLU A 45 10.98 7.86 -4.35
N GLN A 46 10.02 6.97 -4.58
CA GLN A 46 8.61 7.33 -4.74
C GLN A 46 8.03 7.92 -3.45
N VAL A 47 8.32 7.30 -2.31
CA VAL A 47 7.94 7.83 -0.99
C VAL A 47 8.57 9.21 -0.75
N LYS A 48 9.84 9.39 -1.14
CA LYS A 48 10.54 10.67 -1.02
C LYS A 48 9.90 11.77 -1.88
N ILE A 49 9.46 11.44 -3.10
CA ILE A 49 8.74 12.38 -3.98
C ILE A 49 7.46 12.86 -3.28
N LEU A 50 6.63 11.94 -2.77
CA LEU A 50 5.41 12.26 -2.04
C LEU A 50 5.68 13.11 -0.79
N HIS A 51 6.63 12.68 0.05
CA HIS A 51 6.99 13.38 1.27
C HIS A 51 7.56 14.77 1.00
N SER A 52 8.40 14.93 -0.03
CA SER A 52 8.97 16.23 -0.42
C SER A 52 7.93 17.20 -0.98
N ALA A 53 6.82 16.68 -1.51
CA ALA A 53 5.65 17.47 -1.92
C ALA A 53 4.78 17.90 -0.72
N GLY A 54 5.15 17.56 0.52
CA GLY A 54 4.41 17.91 1.74
C GLY A 54 3.28 16.94 2.09
N VAL A 55 3.27 15.75 1.49
CA VAL A 55 2.27 14.71 1.75
C VAL A 55 2.73 13.85 2.93
N GLN A 56 1.85 13.59 3.88
CA GLN A 56 2.06 12.58 4.93
C GLN A 56 1.87 11.18 4.34
N VAL A 57 2.86 10.30 4.51
CA VAL A 57 2.89 8.99 3.85
C VAL A 57 2.80 7.86 4.84
N CYS A 58 1.79 7.01 4.65
CA CYS A 58 1.62 5.72 5.30
C CYS A 58 1.96 4.60 4.31
N LEU A 59 2.58 3.52 4.78
CA LEU A 59 2.85 2.32 4.00
C LEU A 59 2.20 1.11 4.66
N VAL A 60 1.58 0.26 3.86
CA VAL A 60 1.19 -1.10 4.24
C VAL A 60 1.84 -2.06 3.26
N VAL A 61 2.54 -3.07 3.76
CA VAL A 61 3.28 -4.03 2.94
C VAL A 61 2.77 -5.45 3.17
N GLY A 62 2.61 -6.21 2.09
CA GLY A 62 2.31 -7.64 2.13
C GLY A 62 3.57 -8.49 2.33
N ALA A 63 3.41 -9.81 2.47
CA ALA A 63 4.49 -10.77 2.70
C ALA A 63 4.67 -11.80 1.58
N GLY A 64 4.10 -11.59 0.39
CA GLY A 64 4.10 -12.58 -0.69
C GLY A 64 5.48 -13.01 -1.22
N ASN A 65 6.53 -12.20 -0.96
CA ASN A 65 7.93 -12.53 -1.24
C ASN A 65 8.57 -13.47 -0.20
N ILE A 66 8.01 -13.55 1.00
CA ILE A 66 8.53 -14.36 2.12
C ILE A 66 7.66 -15.59 2.33
N TRP A 67 6.35 -15.38 2.38
CA TRP A 67 5.37 -16.41 2.67
C TRP A 67 4.15 -16.31 1.77
N ARG A 68 3.77 -17.41 1.16
CA ARG A 68 2.55 -17.54 0.34
C ARG A 68 1.62 -18.55 0.97
N GLY A 69 0.41 -18.13 1.34
CA GLY A 69 -0.59 -18.98 1.98
C GLY A 69 -0.91 -20.27 1.23
N LYS A 70 -0.69 -20.32 -0.11
CA LYS A 70 -0.81 -21.55 -0.91
C LYS A 70 0.11 -22.68 -0.43
N LEU A 71 1.23 -22.38 0.20
CA LEU A 71 2.17 -23.37 0.75
C LEU A 71 1.63 -24.03 2.03
N ALA A 72 0.69 -23.40 2.72
CA ALA A 72 0.12 -23.92 3.96
C ALA A 72 -0.52 -25.30 3.76
N GLY A 73 -1.27 -25.49 2.70
CA GLY A 73 -1.88 -26.78 2.38
C GLY A 73 -0.86 -27.88 2.10
N LEU A 74 0.26 -27.57 1.47
CA LEU A 74 1.35 -28.53 1.21
C LEU A 74 2.08 -28.94 2.50
N LEU A 75 2.13 -28.05 3.50
CA LEU A 75 2.77 -28.30 4.79
C LEU A 75 1.80 -28.81 5.86
N GLY A 76 0.53 -28.96 5.55
CA GLY A 76 -0.49 -29.40 6.51
C GLY A 76 -0.78 -28.39 7.62
N LEU A 77 -0.47 -27.09 7.40
CA LEU A 77 -0.74 -26.03 8.36
C LEU A 77 -2.21 -25.62 8.30
N ASN A 78 -2.76 -25.26 9.44
CA ASN A 78 -4.09 -24.66 9.45
C ASN A 78 -4.03 -23.22 8.92
N PRO A 79 -5.14 -22.69 8.38
CA PRO A 79 -5.17 -21.35 7.77
C PRO A 79 -4.72 -20.23 8.72
N ALA A 80 -5.08 -20.28 10.01
CA ALA A 80 -4.71 -19.23 10.96
C ALA A 80 -3.19 -19.20 11.18
N GLN A 81 -2.54 -20.37 11.33
CA GLN A 81 -1.06 -20.44 11.44
C GLN A 81 -0.37 -19.89 10.18
N ALA A 82 -0.94 -20.17 9.00
CA ALA A 82 -0.40 -19.64 7.75
C ALA A 82 -0.49 -18.11 7.69
N ASP A 83 -1.58 -17.53 8.17
CA ASP A 83 -1.76 -16.09 8.23
C ASP A 83 -0.84 -15.45 9.29
N ASP A 84 -0.62 -16.10 10.46
CA ASP A 84 0.34 -15.66 11.46
C ASP A 84 1.76 -15.57 10.87
N MET A 85 2.16 -16.56 10.07
CA MET A 85 3.45 -16.51 9.34
C MET A 85 3.48 -15.36 8.33
N GLY A 86 2.39 -15.10 7.65
CA GLY A 86 2.25 -13.95 6.75
C GLY A 86 2.39 -12.62 7.50
N MET A 87 1.74 -12.48 8.66
CA MET A 87 1.87 -11.29 9.52
C MET A 87 3.32 -11.07 9.96
N MET A 88 4.03 -12.10 10.38
CA MET A 88 5.47 -12.02 10.71
C MET A 88 6.31 -11.64 9.48
N GLY A 89 6.00 -12.17 8.30
CA GLY A 89 6.67 -11.80 7.05
C GLY A 89 6.54 -10.31 6.74
N THR A 90 5.40 -9.67 7.03
CA THR A 90 5.24 -8.22 6.87
C THR A 90 6.15 -7.43 7.80
N VAL A 91 6.45 -7.93 9.01
CA VAL A 91 7.38 -7.29 9.95
C VAL A 91 8.79 -7.24 9.35
N ILE A 92 9.26 -8.35 8.77
CA ILE A 92 10.56 -8.41 8.08
C ILE A 92 10.61 -7.39 6.94
N ASN A 93 9.57 -7.34 6.10
CA ASN A 93 9.47 -6.38 5.00
C ASN A 93 9.46 -4.93 5.49
N GLY A 94 8.71 -4.63 6.54
CA GLY A 94 8.63 -3.30 7.11
C GLY A 94 9.95 -2.79 7.68
N LEU A 95 10.70 -3.66 8.36
CA LEU A 95 12.04 -3.34 8.87
C LEU A 95 13.03 -3.09 7.71
N GLY A 96 12.96 -3.88 6.64
CA GLY A 96 13.75 -3.67 5.44
C GLY A 96 13.42 -2.34 4.76
N LEU A 97 12.14 -2.00 4.60
CA LEU A 97 11.68 -0.73 4.04
C LEU A 97 12.13 0.45 4.90
N LYS A 98 12.02 0.36 6.24
CA LYS A 98 12.51 1.40 7.16
C LYS A 98 13.98 1.71 6.89
N GLY A 99 14.85 0.69 6.88
CA GLY A 99 16.28 0.90 6.65
C GLY A 99 16.58 1.57 5.30
N VAL A 100 15.87 1.18 4.23
CA VAL A 100 16.07 1.79 2.91
C VAL A 100 15.53 3.22 2.86
N LEU A 101 14.40 3.53 3.49
CA LEU A 101 13.87 4.89 3.60
C LEU A 101 14.83 5.80 4.37
N GLU A 102 15.37 5.35 5.51
CA GLU A 102 16.33 6.08 6.32
C GLU A 102 17.63 6.35 5.55
N ASN A 103 18.14 5.36 4.80
CA ASN A 103 19.30 5.54 3.92
C ASN A 103 19.04 6.54 2.78
N ASN A 104 17.77 6.79 2.43
CA ASN A 104 17.37 7.81 1.45
C ASN A 104 17.02 9.16 2.10
N GLY A 105 17.31 9.34 3.40
CA GLY A 105 17.15 10.60 4.11
C GLY A 105 15.73 10.87 4.62
N LEU A 106 14.88 9.86 4.70
CA LEU A 106 13.54 9.95 5.29
C LEU A 106 13.58 9.41 6.72
N LYS A 107 12.83 10.03 7.63
CA LYS A 107 12.54 9.42 8.93
C LYS A 107 11.39 8.44 8.77
N ALA A 108 11.54 7.21 9.25
CA ALA A 108 10.52 6.19 9.14
C ALA A 108 10.26 5.48 10.47
N HIS A 109 8.99 5.25 10.77
CA HIS A 109 8.52 4.58 11.98
C HIS A 109 7.75 3.30 11.61
N VAL A 110 8.06 2.19 12.25
CA VAL A 110 7.37 0.91 12.05
C VAL A 110 6.43 0.66 13.21
N PHE A 111 5.14 0.51 12.89
CA PHE A 111 4.10 0.14 13.84
C PHE A 111 3.56 -1.25 13.52
N SER A 112 3.50 -2.12 14.51
CA SER A 112 3.02 -3.49 14.36
C SER A 112 1.68 -3.71 15.03
N SER A 113 0.79 -4.44 14.36
CA SER A 113 -0.48 -4.90 14.94
C SER A 113 -0.32 -6.10 15.88
N ILE A 114 0.85 -6.75 15.85
CA ILE A 114 1.22 -7.85 16.74
C ILE A 114 2.38 -7.43 17.62
N GLN A 115 2.50 -8.01 18.81
CA GLN A 115 3.57 -7.68 19.75
C GLN A 115 4.93 -8.20 19.28
N VAL A 116 5.81 -7.28 18.91
CA VAL A 116 7.22 -7.51 18.52
C VAL A 116 8.09 -6.36 19.06
N ASP A 117 7.89 -6.02 20.31
CA ASP A 117 8.33 -4.77 20.98
C ASP A 117 9.82 -4.48 20.89
N LYS A 118 10.64 -5.50 20.65
CA LYS A 118 12.08 -5.32 20.45
C LYS A 118 12.43 -4.64 19.14
N PHE A 119 11.54 -4.71 18.12
CA PHE A 119 11.86 -4.32 16.74
C PHE A 119 11.00 -3.17 16.22
N CYS A 120 9.76 -3.06 16.68
CA CYS A 120 8.82 -2.02 16.28
C CYS A 120 7.80 -1.75 17.39
N ASP A 121 7.24 -0.56 17.39
CA ASP A 121 6.24 -0.18 18.37
C ASP A 121 4.89 -0.85 18.08
N TYR A 122 4.14 -1.14 19.14
CA TYR A 122 2.77 -1.59 18.99
C TYR A 122 1.91 -0.46 18.42
N PHE A 123 1.09 -0.79 17.42
CA PHE A 123 0.26 0.22 16.76
C PHE A 123 -0.78 0.82 17.71
N THR A 124 -0.77 2.13 17.82
CA THR A 124 -1.90 2.91 18.28
C THR A 124 -2.17 4.05 17.28
N GLN A 125 -3.44 4.38 17.06
CA GLN A 125 -3.82 5.50 16.20
C GLN A 125 -3.12 6.80 16.63
N ARG A 126 -3.11 7.07 17.94
CA ARG A 126 -2.52 8.29 18.52
C ARG A 126 -1.03 8.42 18.17
N ASP A 127 -0.27 7.33 18.34
CA ASP A 127 1.18 7.37 18.13
C ASP A 127 1.52 7.43 16.63
N ALA A 128 0.74 6.77 15.77
CA ALA A 128 0.87 6.89 14.33
C ALA A 128 0.57 8.31 13.83
N LEU A 129 -0.50 8.95 14.31
CA LEU A 129 -0.81 10.33 13.96
C LEU A 129 0.28 11.30 14.43
N ARG A 130 0.82 11.11 15.65
CA ARG A 130 1.94 11.90 16.16
C ARG A 130 3.20 11.76 15.32
N ALA A 131 3.54 10.55 14.86
CA ALA A 131 4.68 10.32 13.98
C ALA A 131 4.50 11.03 12.62
N LEU A 132 3.30 10.93 12.02
CA LEU A 132 2.96 11.65 10.78
C LEU A 132 3.08 13.16 10.93
N ASP A 133 2.60 13.72 12.04
CA ASP A 133 2.67 15.16 12.33
C ASP A 133 4.12 15.63 12.57
N ASN A 134 5.00 14.73 13.02
CA ASN A 134 6.44 14.96 13.12
C ASN A 134 7.19 14.81 11.79
N GLY A 135 6.48 14.55 10.68
CA GLY A 135 7.07 14.37 9.36
C GLY A 135 7.74 13.01 9.17
N GLU A 136 7.35 12.00 9.93
CA GLU A 136 7.84 10.64 9.76
C GLU A 136 6.95 9.85 8.79
N VAL A 137 7.54 8.93 8.03
CA VAL A 137 6.81 7.96 7.22
C VAL A 137 6.39 6.81 8.13
N CYS A 138 5.09 6.50 8.20
CA CYS A 138 4.57 5.40 9.00
C CYS A 138 4.48 4.11 8.18
N ILE A 139 5.10 3.03 8.65
CA ILE A 139 5.05 1.70 8.03
C ILE A 139 4.24 0.79 8.94
N PHE A 140 3.10 0.28 8.46
CA PHE A 140 2.23 -0.61 9.22
C PHE A 140 2.47 -2.06 8.84
N VAL A 141 2.78 -2.88 9.84
CA VAL A 141 3.11 -4.30 9.71
C VAL A 141 2.27 -5.16 10.67
N GLY A 142 2.40 -6.48 10.59
CA GLY A 142 1.60 -7.40 11.40
C GLY A 142 0.15 -7.53 10.91
N GLY A 143 -0.13 -7.12 9.66
CA GLY A 143 -1.48 -7.17 9.09
C GLY A 143 -2.49 -6.39 9.94
N THR A 144 -3.66 -6.99 10.15
CA THR A 144 -4.68 -6.47 11.09
C THR A 144 -4.44 -6.93 12.53
N GLY A 145 -3.45 -7.80 12.77
CA GLY A 145 -3.26 -8.51 14.03
C GLY A 145 -4.15 -9.75 14.19
N ASN A 146 -4.97 -10.06 13.19
CA ASN A 146 -5.89 -11.19 13.18
C ASN A 146 -5.75 -12.00 11.90
N PRO A 147 -5.86 -13.34 11.96
CA PRO A 147 -5.91 -14.18 10.78
C PRO A 147 -7.18 -13.90 9.95
N PHE A 148 -7.21 -14.43 8.72
CA PHE A 148 -8.31 -14.34 7.76
C PHE A 148 -8.52 -12.95 7.12
N PHE A 149 -7.59 -12.02 7.32
CA PHE A 149 -7.59 -10.71 6.67
C PHE A 149 -6.41 -10.59 5.71
N THR A 150 -6.63 -9.89 4.62
CA THR A 150 -5.61 -9.67 3.61
C THR A 150 -4.84 -8.36 3.86
N THR A 151 -3.82 -8.12 3.04
CA THR A 151 -3.11 -6.83 2.99
C THR A 151 -4.05 -5.69 2.56
N ASP A 152 -5.07 -5.96 1.73
CA ASP A 152 -6.04 -4.95 1.30
C ASP A 152 -6.95 -4.54 2.47
N SER A 153 -7.43 -5.52 3.26
CA SER A 153 -8.19 -5.26 4.48
C SER A 153 -7.37 -4.46 5.50
N CYS A 154 -6.09 -4.79 5.67
CA CYS A 154 -5.18 -4.03 6.52
C CYS A 154 -5.00 -2.59 6.02
N ALA A 155 -4.80 -2.39 4.71
CA ALA A 155 -4.65 -1.06 4.12
C ALA A 155 -5.92 -0.22 4.33
N ALA A 156 -7.11 -0.79 4.12
CA ALA A 156 -8.38 -0.12 4.37
C ALA A 156 -8.52 0.30 5.85
N LEU A 157 -8.27 -0.63 6.79
CA LEU A 157 -8.36 -0.36 8.22
C LEU A 157 -7.37 0.75 8.65
N ARG A 158 -6.09 0.65 8.27
CA ARG A 158 -5.08 1.65 8.63
C ARG A 158 -5.37 3.02 8.00
N ALA A 159 -5.89 3.06 6.76
CA ALA A 159 -6.28 4.31 6.13
C ALA A 159 -7.42 5.00 6.89
N LEU A 160 -8.42 4.25 7.35
CA LEU A 160 -9.51 4.77 8.19
C LEU A 160 -9.00 5.30 9.52
N GLU A 161 -8.21 4.51 10.25
CA GLU A 161 -7.68 4.88 11.56
C GLU A 161 -6.75 6.08 11.51
N THR A 162 -5.97 6.24 10.45
CA THR A 162 -5.05 7.37 10.27
C THR A 162 -5.64 8.50 9.46
N SER A 163 -6.93 8.44 9.09
CA SER A 163 -7.63 9.47 8.32
C SER A 163 -6.91 9.84 7.03
N CYS A 164 -6.52 8.84 6.24
CA CYS A 164 -5.96 9.06 4.91
C CYS A 164 -7.03 9.55 3.94
N ASP A 165 -6.63 10.40 3.00
CA ASP A 165 -7.51 10.87 1.93
C ASP A 165 -7.66 9.81 0.82
N VAL A 166 -6.59 9.05 0.58
CA VAL A 166 -6.51 8.09 -0.53
C VAL A 166 -5.59 6.91 -0.21
N ILE A 167 -5.97 5.74 -0.72
CA ILE A 167 -5.08 4.57 -0.82
C ILE A 167 -4.53 4.50 -2.24
N LEU A 168 -3.20 4.49 -2.36
CA LEU A 168 -2.49 4.36 -3.61
C LEU A 168 -2.15 2.89 -3.86
N MET A 169 -2.72 2.32 -4.92
CA MET A 169 -2.45 0.95 -5.38
C MET A 169 -1.70 1.00 -6.71
N ALA A 170 -0.39 1.13 -6.63
CA ALA A 170 0.47 1.08 -7.82
C ALA A 170 0.70 -0.37 -8.23
N LYS A 171 0.42 -0.70 -9.50
CA LYS A 171 0.51 -2.06 -10.04
C LYS A 171 1.55 -2.14 -11.16
N ASN A 172 2.32 -3.23 -11.19
CA ASN A 172 3.29 -3.47 -12.27
C ASN A 172 2.56 -3.92 -13.54
N GLY A 173 2.80 -3.20 -14.64
CA GLY A 173 2.34 -3.56 -15.98
C GLY A 173 0.82 -3.51 -16.18
N VAL A 174 0.10 -2.80 -15.28
CA VAL A 174 -1.34 -2.56 -15.40
C VAL A 174 -1.63 -1.14 -14.94
N ASP A 175 -2.28 -0.35 -15.79
CA ASP A 175 -2.52 1.07 -15.57
C ASP A 175 -3.83 1.39 -14.83
N GLY A 176 -4.61 0.37 -14.45
CA GLY A 176 -5.87 0.54 -13.71
C GLY A 176 -6.69 -0.74 -13.62
N VAL A 177 -7.98 -0.59 -13.39
CA VAL A 177 -8.97 -1.66 -13.32
C VAL A 177 -9.65 -1.81 -14.67
N TYR A 178 -9.81 -3.05 -15.12
CA TYR A 178 -10.42 -3.38 -16.40
C TYR A 178 -11.72 -4.17 -16.20
N THR A 179 -12.58 -4.16 -17.22
CA THR A 179 -13.83 -4.94 -17.24
C THR A 179 -13.60 -6.45 -17.28
N ALA A 180 -12.42 -6.89 -17.75
CA ALA A 180 -11.92 -8.26 -17.78
C ALA A 180 -10.39 -8.23 -17.75
N ASP A 181 -9.71 -9.37 -17.67
CA ASP A 181 -8.23 -9.41 -17.71
C ASP A 181 -7.72 -9.01 -19.11
N PRO A 182 -7.04 -7.85 -19.26
CA PRO A 182 -6.59 -7.36 -20.56
C PRO A 182 -5.50 -8.25 -21.21
N LYS A 183 -4.90 -9.18 -20.45
CA LYS A 183 -3.92 -10.14 -20.99
C LYS A 183 -4.59 -11.29 -21.73
N THR A 184 -5.80 -11.64 -21.34
CA THR A 184 -6.55 -12.77 -21.89
C THR A 184 -7.75 -12.35 -22.72
N ASP A 185 -8.32 -11.17 -22.48
CA ASP A 185 -9.48 -10.64 -23.19
C ASP A 185 -9.14 -9.29 -23.84
N LYS A 186 -9.02 -9.29 -25.17
CA LYS A 186 -8.75 -8.07 -25.97
C LYS A 186 -9.91 -7.07 -25.98
N SER A 187 -11.11 -7.46 -25.54
CA SER A 187 -12.26 -6.55 -25.40
C SER A 187 -12.28 -5.81 -24.07
N ALA A 188 -11.37 -6.15 -23.14
CA ALA A 188 -11.26 -5.51 -21.84
C ALA A 188 -11.05 -4.00 -21.97
N LYS A 189 -11.87 -3.23 -21.25
CA LYS A 189 -11.82 -1.76 -21.26
C LYS A 189 -11.40 -1.25 -19.88
N LEU A 190 -10.53 -0.24 -19.86
CA LEU A 190 -10.15 0.46 -18.65
C LEU A 190 -11.37 1.19 -18.05
N ILE A 191 -11.63 0.93 -16.77
CA ILE A 191 -12.67 1.59 -15.99
C ILE A 191 -12.05 2.84 -15.35
N LYS A 192 -12.51 4.02 -15.74
CA LYS A 192 -11.98 5.30 -15.23
C LYS A 192 -12.43 5.60 -13.81
N THR A 193 -13.69 5.32 -13.49
CA THR A 193 -14.27 5.52 -12.15
C THR A 193 -15.23 4.38 -11.87
N ILE A 194 -15.21 3.89 -10.63
CA ILE A 194 -16.10 2.82 -10.14
C ILE A 194 -16.36 3.03 -8.66
N THR A 195 -17.54 2.62 -8.18
CA THR A 195 -17.86 2.68 -6.75
C THR A 195 -17.45 1.39 -6.02
N TYR A 196 -17.29 1.48 -4.68
CA TYR A 196 -17.08 0.29 -3.85
C TYR A 196 -18.24 -0.68 -3.99
N HIS A 197 -19.47 -0.16 -4.03
CA HIS A 197 -20.68 -0.96 -4.24
C HIS A 197 -20.63 -1.75 -5.55
N GLU A 198 -20.26 -1.10 -6.66
CA GLU A 198 -20.12 -1.77 -7.95
C GLU A 198 -19.03 -2.85 -7.97
N ILE A 199 -17.93 -2.66 -7.20
CA ILE A 199 -16.88 -3.67 -7.05
C ILE A 199 -17.43 -4.91 -6.35
N LEU A 200 -18.22 -4.73 -5.29
CA LEU A 200 -18.85 -5.80 -4.54
C LEU A 200 -19.88 -6.54 -5.41
N ASP A 201 -20.79 -5.82 -6.05
CA ASP A 201 -21.85 -6.38 -6.90
C ASP A 201 -21.28 -7.16 -8.09
N LYS A 202 -20.32 -6.57 -8.80
CA LYS A 202 -19.72 -7.18 -9.99
C LYS A 202 -18.62 -8.18 -9.64
N LYS A 203 -18.29 -8.37 -8.35
CA LYS A 203 -17.24 -9.26 -7.83
C LYS A 203 -15.89 -9.04 -8.53
N LEU A 204 -15.52 -7.79 -8.77
CA LEU A 204 -14.28 -7.45 -9.45
C LEU A 204 -13.08 -7.76 -8.57
N LYS A 205 -12.03 -8.36 -9.14
CA LYS A 205 -10.80 -8.77 -8.44
C LYS A 205 -9.80 -7.63 -8.28
N VAL A 206 -10.25 -6.48 -7.82
CA VAL A 206 -9.39 -5.30 -7.56
C VAL A 206 -8.81 -5.37 -6.17
N MET A 207 -9.67 -5.69 -5.21
CA MET A 207 -9.40 -5.84 -3.79
C MET A 207 -10.36 -6.89 -3.22
N ASP A 208 -10.12 -7.34 -1.99
CA ASP A 208 -11.06 -8.26 -1.33
C ASP A 208 -12.35 -7.55 -0.86
N ALA A 209 -13.42 -8.33 -0.69
CA ALA A 209 -14.73 -7.81 -0.32
C ALA A 209 -14.75 -7.14 1.05
N THR A 210 -13.93 -7.61 2.00
CA THR A 210 -13.83 -7.03 3.34
C THR A 210 -13.25 -5.61 3.27
N ALA A 211 -12.19 -5.43 2.49
CA ALA A 211 -11.58 -4.12 2.28
C ALA A 211 -12.55 -3.14 1.58
N ALA A 212 -13.27 -3.61 0.54
CA ALA A 212 -14.27 -2.80 -0.14
C ALA A 212 -15.43 -2.40 0.81
N GLY A 213 -15.95 -3.35 1.61
CA GLY A 213 -17.01 -3.09 2.58
C GLY A 213 -16.59 -2.13 3.70
N LEU A 214 -15.33 -2.19 4.17
CA LEU A 214 -14.81 -1.22 5.15
C LEU A 214 -14.79 0.22 4.63
N LEU A 215 -14.59 0.39 3.32
CA LEU A 215 -14.45 1.70 2.70
C LEU A 215 -15.74 2.25 2.08
N GLU A 216 -16.78 1.42 1.90
CA GLU A 216 -18.00 1.76 1.16
C GLU A 216 -18.67 3.04 1.68
N ASP A 217 -18.76 3.19 2.99
CA ASP A 217 -19.37 4.37 3.63
C ASP A 217 -18.37 5.49 3.96
N SER A 218 -17.07 5.30 3.61
CA SER A 218 -16.03 6.28 3.89
C SER A 218 -15.87 7.31 2.78
N ASN A 219 -15.11 8.39 3.05
CA ASN A 219 -14.68 9.34 2.02
C ASN A 219 -13.30 9.00 1.44
N ILE A 220 -12.67 7.91 1.89
CA ILE A 220 -11.36 7.50 1.40
C ILE A 220 -11.51 7.03 -0.04
N GLN A 221 -10.66 7.53 -0.91
CA GLN A 221 -10.59 7.12 -2.31
C GLN A 221 -9.51 6.04 -2.49
N ILE A 222 -9.62 5.24 -3.56
CA ILE A 222 -8.50 4.41 -4.01
C ILE A 222 -8.11 4.85 -5.42
N ARG A 223 -6.81 4.97 -5.65
CA ARG A 223 -6.25 5.22 -6.98
C ARG A 223 -5.45 4.00 -7.40
N VAL A 224 -5.91 3.34 -8.47
CA VAL A 224 -5.21 2.20 -9.09
C VAL A 224 -4.53 2.71 -10.35
N PHE A 225 -3.20 2.58 -10.43
CA PHE A 225 -2.40 3.10 -11.53
C PHE A 225 -1.13 2.29 -11.76
N GLU A 226 -0.46 2.50 -12.89
CA GLU A 226 0.80 1.83 -13.19
C GLU A 226 1.93 2.34 -12.31
N MET A 227 2.72 1.42 -11.74
CA MET A 227 3.86 1.72 -10.86
C MET A 227 5.02 2.30 -11.68
N LYS A 228 4.98 3.62 -11.91
CA LYS A 228 6.06 4.42 -12.50
C LYS A 228 6.30 5.65 -11.63
N PRO A 229 7.56 6.09 -11.41
CA PRO A 229 7.89 7.20 -10.53
C PRO A 229 7.09 8.48 -10.83
N GLU A 230 6.97 8.84 -12.10
CA GLU A 230 6.26 10.03 -12.56
C GLU A 230 4.75 10.01 -12.28
N ASN A 231 4.17 8.82 -12.09
CA ASN A 231 2.73 8.67 -11.88
C ASN A 231 2.31 9.04 -10.45
N PHE A 232 3.19 8.85 -9.46
CA PHE A 232 2.88 9.19 -8.08
C PHE A 232 2.57 10.68 -7.91
N LEU A 233 3.41 11.54 -8.47
CA LEU A 233 3.19 12.99 -8.41
C LEU A 233 1.92 13.40 -9.15
N LYS A 234 1.68 12.86 -10.35
CA LYS A 234 0.46 13.13 -11.13
C LYS A 234 -0.80 12.73 -10.35
N VAL A 235 -0.81 11.56 -9.70
CA VAL A 235 -1.97 11.09 -8.94
C VAL A 235 -2.27 12.01 -7.76
N ILE A 236 -1.28 12.45 -7.00
CA ILE A 236 -1.51 13.33 -5.84
C ILE A 236 -1.89 14.76 -6.23
N THR A 237 -1.61 15.20 -7.46
CA THR A 237 -2.06 16.47 -8.01
C THR A 237 -3.42 16.39 -8.71
N GLY A 238 -4.08 15.23 -8.68
CA GLY A 238 -5.45 15.07 -9.17
C GLY A 238 -5.58 14.66 -10.62
N ASP A 239 -4.49 14.24 -11.30
CA ASP A 239 -4.56 13.68 -12.65
C ASP A 239 -5.55 12.51 -12.71
N SER A 240 -6.31 12.42 -13.78
CA SER A 240 -7.35 11.41 -14.02
C SER A 240 -6.81 10.05 -14.49
N MET A 241 -5.49 9.83 -14.44
CA MET A 241 -4.88 8.57 -14.86
C MET A 241 -5.36 7.38 -14.03
N GLY A 242 -5.34 6.19 -14.63
CA GLY A 242 -5.72 4.95 -13.97
C GLY A 242 -7.21 4.87 -13.65
N THR A 243 -7.53 4.23 -12.54
CA THR A 243 -8.90 4.08 -12.03
C THR A 243 -9.06 4.77 -10.69
N LEU A 244 -10.12 5.55 -10.54
CA LEU A 244 -10.60 6.07 -9.27
C LEU A 244 -11.68 5.15 -8.71
N ILE A 245 -11.53 4.70 -7.47
CA ILE A 245 -12.56 3.98 -6.71
C ILE A 245 -13.03 4.91 -5.60
N THR A 246 -14.35 5.04 -5.44
CA THR A 246 -14.97 5.95 -4.47
C THR A 246 -16.32 5.38 -4.02
N LYS A 247 -16.99 6.04 -3.10
CA LYS A 247 -18.39 5.73 -2.75
C LYS A 247 -19.35 6.21 -3.82
#